data_489bcde7384373af194cef9e377359b5
#
_entry.id   489bcde7384373af194cef9e377359b5
#
_cell.length_a   1.000
_cell.length_b   1.000
_cell.length_c   1.000
_cell.angle_alpha   90.00
_cell.angle_beta   90.00
_cell.angle_gamma   90.00
#
_symmetry.space_group_name_H-M   'P 1'
#
loop_
_entity.id
_entity.type
_entity.pdbx_description
1 polymer ?
#
loop_
_entity_poly.entity_id
_entity_poly.type
_entity_poly.pdbx_seq_one_letter_code
_entity_poly.pdbx_strand_id
1 'polypeptide(L)'
;QVADRLALISTVSRGDTYAVLKDLGGVMASFMAEGRTVKLEGVGTFYYTINADKGIAKPEEVTAKQIKGIRVRFIPETSRTQSNKVATRSLVSDSIYWEEWKDENVKKKKEEKEKQTGGGGPVAGQE
;
A
#
# COMPACT_ATOMS: atom_id res chain seq x y z
N GLN A 1 10.96 -3.53 -17.42
CA GLN A 1 11.52 -4.37 -16.32
C GLN A 1 10.60 -5.54 -15.96
N VAL A 2 9.27 -5.32 -15.67
CA VAL A 2 8.35 -6.43 -15.35
C VAL A 2 8.15 -7.34 -16.56
N ALA A 3 7.85 -6.77 -17.73
CA ALA A 3 7.67 -7.52 -18.97
C ALA A 3 8.95 -8.32 -19.35
N ASP A 4 10.13 -7.75 -19.10
CA ASP A 4 11.40 -8.42 -19.38
C ASP A 4 11.57 -9.69 -18.52
N ARG A 5 11.26 -9.58 -17.22
CA ARG A 5 11.33 -10.72 -16.30
C ARG A 5 10.30 -11.79 -16.60
N LEU A 6 9.07 -11.38 -16.94
CA LEU A 6 8.03 -12.31 -17.34
C LEU A 6 8.38 -13.06 -18.62
N ALA A 7 8.95 -12.37 -19.61
CA ALA A 7 9.41 -13.02 -20.85
C ALA A 7 10.53 -14.04 -20.62
N LEU A 8 11.38 -13.86 -19.59
CA LEU A 8 12.42 -14.81 -19.24
C LEU A 8 11.90 -16.13 -18.65
N ILE A 9 10.78 -16.08 -17.95
CA ILE A 9 10.20 -17.26 -17.26
C ILE A 9 8.99 -17.85 -17.99
N SER A 10 8.50 -17.17 -19.02
CA SER A 10 7.40 -17.62 -19.87
C SER A 10 7.88 -17.86 -21.29
N THR A 11 7.08 -18.60 -22.05
CA THR A 11 7.32 -18.82 -23.50
C THR A 11 6.86 -17.64 -24.36
N VAL A 12 6.34 -16.57 -23.76
CA VAL A 12 5.77 -15.40 -24.44
C VAL A 12 6.87 -14.39 -24.72
N SER A 13 6.82 -13.76 -25.90
CA SER A 13 7.78 -12.72 -26.25
C SER A 13 7.67 -11.50 -25.34
N ARG A 14 8.76 -10.74 -25.21
CA ARG A 14 8.76 -9.48 -24.46
C ARG A 14 7.71 -8.48 -24.97
N GLY A 15 7.56 -8.40 -26.32
CA GLY A 15 6.59 -7.51 -26.95
C GLY A 15 5.16 -7.85 -26.61
N ASP A 16 4.81 -9.11 -26.73
CA ASP A 16 3.45 -9.61 -26.41
C ASP A 16 3.16 -9.45 -24.92
N THR A 17 4.12 -9.76 -24.07
CA THR A 17 3.99 -9.55 -22.60
C THR A 17 3.73 -8.09 -22.27
N TYR A 18 4.45 -7.17 -22.93
CA TYR A 18 4.25 -5.74 -22.72
C TYR A 18 2.87 -5.28 -23.17
N ALA A 19 2.41 -5.74 -24.34
CA ALA A 19 1.09 -5.42 -24.89
C ALA A 19 -0.02 -5.90 -23.91
N VAL A 20 0.04 -7.14 -23.46
CA VAL A 20 -0.91 -7.71 -22.49
C VAL A 20 -0.94 -6.91 -21.20
N LEU A 21 0.21 -6.57 -20.62
CA LEU A 21 0.28 -5.78 -19.40
C LEU A 21 -0.27 -4.36 -19.57
N LYS A 22 -0.07 -3.76 -20.73
CA LYS A 22 -0.59 -2.42 -21.06
C LYS A 22 -2.12 -2.41 -21.09
N ASP A 23 -2.71 -3.43 -21.72
CA ASP A 23 -4.16 -3.51 -21.92
C ASP A 23 -4.90 -4.06 -20.68
N LEU A 24 -4.19 -4.79 -19.81
CA LEU A 24 -4.77 -5.41 -18.60
C LEU A 24 -5.50 -4.39 -17.73
N GLY A 25 -4.94 -3.21 -17.53
CA GLY A 25 -5.55 -2.17 -16.71
C GLY A 25 -6.90 -1.71 -17.24
N GLY A 26 -7.02 -1.54 -18.56
CA GLY A 26 -8.27 -1.15 -19.22
C GLY A 26 -9.35 -2.24 -19.11
N VAL A 27 -8.96 -3.49 -19.32
CA VAL A 27 -9.87 -4.64 -19.16
C VAL A 27 -10.36 -4.78 -17.73
N MET A 28 -9.46 -4.66 -16.75
CA MET A 28 -9.84 -4.69 -15.33
C MET A 28 -10.80 -3.55 -14.98
N ALA A 29 -10.51 -2.34 -15.47
CA ALA A 29 -11.36 -1.18 -15.22
C ALA A 29 -12.77 -1.36 -15.79
N SER A 30 -12.92 -1.95 -16.97
CA SER A 30 -14.24 -2.22 -17.56
C SER A 30 -15.09 -3.17 -16.71
N PHE A 31 -14.51 -4.26 -16.22
CA PHE A 31 -15.22 -5.17 -15.33
C PHE A 31 -15.59 -4.52 -13.98
N MET A 32 -14.67 -3.76 -13.41
CA MET A 32 -14.95 -3.07 -12.15
C MET A 32 -16.00 -1.97 -12.30
N ALA A 33 -16.08 -1.31 -13.46
CA ALA A 33 -17.13 -0.33 -13.77
C ALA A 33 -18.53 -0.94 -13.83
N GLU A 34 -18.63 -2.24 -14.16
CA GLU A 34 -19.87 -3.00 -14.11
C GLU A 34 -20.25 -3.46 -12.67
N GLY A 35 -19.48 -3.03 -11.66
CA GLY A 35 -19.71 -3.44 -10.27
C GLY A 35 -19.12 -4.81 -9.91
N ARG A 36 -18.30 -5.38 -10.78
CA ARG A 36 -17.65 -6.69 -10.55
C ARG A 36 -16.33 -6.54 -9.82
N THR A 37 -15.92 -7.59 -9.15
CA THR A 37 -14.56 -7.74 -8.65
C THR A 37 -13.71 -8.50 -9.66
N VAL A 38 -12.44 -8.14 -9.79
CA VAL A 38 -11.49 -8.81 -10.67
C VAL A 38 -10.46 -9.53 -9.82
N LYS A 39 -10.41 -10.86 -9.94
CA LYS A 39 -9.39 -11.67 -9.30
C LYS A 39 -8.32 -12.02 -10.32
N LEU A 40 -7.06 -11.73 -10.00
CA LEU A 40 -5.88 -12.21 -10.70
C LEU A 40 -5.21 -13.26 -9.80
N GLU A 41 -5.16 -14.50 -10.30
CA GLU A 41 -4.52 -15.61 -9.58
C GLU A 41 -3.05 -15.31 -9.32
N GLY A 42 -2.58 -15.64 -8.13
CA GLY A 42 -1.22 -15.35 -7.68
C GLY A 42 -0.98 -13.88 -7.31
N VAL A 43 -1.93 -12.99 -7.56
CA VAL A 43 -1.82 -11.56 -7.25
C VAL A 43 -2.81 -11.16 -6.15
N GLY A 44 -4.11 -11.22 -6.45
CA GLY A 44 -5.15 -10.84 -5.52
C GLY A 44 -6.41 -10.34 -6.20
N THR A 45 -7.25 -9.68 -5.45
CA THR A 45 -8.56 -9.21 -5.88
C THR A 45 -8.62 -7.69 -5.87
N PHE A 46 -9.12 -7.13 -6.96
CA PHE A 46 -9.34 -5.71 -7.18
C PHE A 46 -10.82 -5.41 -7.24
N TYR A 47 -11.24 -4.31 -6.65
CA TYR A 47 -12.63 -3.85 -6.67
C TYR A 47 -12.73 -2.35 -6.43
N TYR A 48 -13.84 -1.77 -6.85
CA TYR A 48 -14.12 -0.37 -6.58
C TYR A 48 -14.81 -0.18 -5.23
N THR A 49 -14.46 0.90 -4.56
CA THR A 49 -15.19 1.47 -3.44
C THR A 49 -15.51 2.92 -3.72
N ILE A 50 -16.69 3.34 -3.32
CA ILE A 50 -17.10 4.74 -3.40
C ILE A 50 -16.60 5.52 -2.18
N ASN A 51 -16.21 6.76 -2.43
CA ASN A 51 -15.97 7.74 -1.39
C ASN A 51 -17.17 8.68 -1.36
N ALA A 52 -17.95 8.61 -0.30
CA ALA A 52 -19.15 9.41 -0.12
C ALA A 52 -18.98 10.38 1.05
N ASP A 53 -19.80 11.41 1.09
CA ASP A 53 -19.96 12.25 2.25
C ASP A 53 -20.50 11.46 3.45
N LYS A 54 -20.51 12.06 4.63
CA LYS A 54 -21.04 11.46 5.85
C LYS A 54 -22.44 10.89 5.60
N GLY A 55 -22.66 9.70 6.13
CA GLY A 55 -23.93 9.01 5.99
C GLY A 55 -25.10 9.88 6.45
N ILE A 56 -26.20 9.79 5.73
CA ILE A 56 -27.48 10.43 6.06
C ILE A 56 -28.28 9.45 6.90
N ALA A 57 -29.00 9.97 7.87
CA ALA A 57 -29.78 9.15 8.81
C ALA A 57 -30.94 8.39 8.15
N LYS A 58 -31.44 8.88 7.00
CA LYS A 58 -32.58 8.29 6.30
C LYS A 58 -32.15 7.76 4.92
N PRO A 59 -32.44 6.49 4.59
CA PRO A 59 -32.10 5.91 3.27
C PRO A 59 -32.73 6.67 2.08
N GLU A 60 -33.87 7.30 2.30
CA GLU A 60 -34.64 8.03 1.28
C GLU A 60 -33.95 9.33 0.83
N GLU A 61 -33.04 9.86 1.63
CA GLU A 61 -32.31 11.09 1.36
C GLU A 61 -30.96 10.84 0.64
N VAL A 62 -30.64 9.57 0.35
CA VAL A 62 -29.39 9.20 -0.33
C VAL A 62 -29.47 9.54 -1.81
N THR A 63 -28.57 10.40 -2.28
CA THR A 63 -28.48 10.81 -3.68
C THR A 63 -27.10 10.56 -4.26
N ALA A 64 -27.02 10.37 -5.58
CA ALA A 64 -25.74 10.18 -6.28
C ALA A 64 -24.78 11.37 -6.12
N LYS A 65 -25.28 12.56 -5.79
CA LYS A 65 -24.48 13.78 -5.56
C LYS A 65 -23.55 13.68 -4.35
N GLN A 66 -23.79 12.72 -3.45
CA GLN A 66 -22.96 12.47 -2.26
C GLN A 66 -21.71 11.66 -2.58
N ILE A 67 -21.66 11.05 -3.76
CA ILE A 67 -20.50 10.30 -4.21
C ILE A 67 -19.45 11.30 -4.69
N LYS A 68 -18.33 11.39 -3.96
CA LYS A 68 -17.20 12.29 -4.28
C LYS A 68 -16.17 11.66 -5.20
N GLY A 69 -16.13 10.34 -5.27
CA GLY A 69 -15.17 9.65 -6.11
C GLY A 69 -15.18 8.14 -5.93
N ILE A 70 -14.39 7.49 -6.76
CA ILE A 70 -14.20 6.05 -6.77
C ILE A 70 -12.75 5.77 -6.42
N ARG A 71 -12.51 4.73 -5.62
CA ARG A 71 -11.17 4.24 -5.27
C ARG A 71 -11.05 2.78 -5.66
N VAL A 72 -9.89 2.43 -6.19
CA VAL A 72 -9.52 1.02 -6.37
C VAL A 72 -9.02 0.48 -5.05
N ARG A 73 -9.58 -0.64 -4.62
CA ARG A 73 -9.10 -1.42 -3.48
C ARG A 73 -8.47 -2.70 -3.99
N PHE A 74 -7.47 -3.14 -3.27
CA PHE A 74 -6.72 -4.34 -3.55
C PHE A 74 -6.61 -5.20 -2.29
N ILE A 75 -6.90 -6.49 -2.43
CA ILE A 75 -6.68 -7.50 -1.39
C ILE A 75 -5.72 -8.53 -1.96
N PRO A 76 -4.51 -8.69 -1.39
CA PRO A 76 -3.58 -9.73 -1.81
C PRO A 76 -4.21 -11.11 -1.68
N GLU A 77 -3.90 -12.02 -2.60
CA GLU A 77 -4.30 -13.40 -2.45
C GLU A 77 -3.61 -14.02 -1.24
N THR A 78 -4.38 -14.73 -0.42
CA THR A 78 -3.87 -15.37 0.79
C THR A 78 -4.17 -16.86 0.74
N SER A 79 -3.20 -17.69 1.07
CA SER A 79 -3.46 -19.07 1.43
C SER A 79 -3.76 -19.17 2.93
N ARG A 80 -4.68 -20.07 3.29
CA ARG A 80 -5.05 -20.29 4.69
C ARG A 80 -4.73 -21.72 5.10
N THR A 81 -4.33 -21.90 6.35
CA THR A 81 -4.17 -23.22 6.98
C THR A 81 -5.53 -23.84 7.27
N GLN A 82 -5.56 -25.14 7.61
CA GLN A 82 -6.78 -25.81 8.08
C GLN A 82 -7.44 -25.11 9.28
N SER A 83 -6.65 -24.42 10.12
CA SER A 83 -7.15 -23.62 11.24
C SER A 83 -7.63 -22.22 10.86
N ASN A 84 -7.83 -21.96 9.56
CA ASN A 84 -8.28 -20.68 8.98
C ASN A 84 -7.35 -19.48 9.23
N LYS A 85 -6.13 -19.72 9.70
CA LYS A 85 -5.10 -18.68 9.83
C LYS A 85 -4.43 -18.42 8.48
N VAL A 86 -4.05 -17.15 8.24
CA VAL A 86 -3.30 -16.79 7.03
C VAL A 86 -1.91 -17.41 7.10
N ALA A 87 -1.60 -18.31 6.16
CA ALA A 87 -0.28 -18.95 6.04
C ALA A 87 0.67 -18.10 5.21
N THR A 88 0.24 -17.70 3.99
CA THR A 88 1.04 -16.86 3.10
C THR A 88 0.17 -15.78 2.49
N ARG A 89 0.81 -14.69 2.10
CA ARG A 89 0.19 -13.60 1.32
C ARG A 89 0.94 -13.46 0.01
N SER A 90 0.24 -13.48 -1.11
CA SER A 90 0.84 -13.13 -2.39
C SER A 90 1.47 -11.74 -2.33
N LEU A 91 2.53 -11.53 -3.07
CA LEU A 91 3.29 -10.28 -3.14
C LEU A 91 4.06 -9.91 -1.85
N VAL A 92 3.99 -10.72 -0.81
CA VAL A 92 4.79 -10.55 0.41
C VAL A 92 5.79 -11.70 0.47
N SER A 93 7.07 -11.38 0.36
CA SER A 93 8.14 -12.38 0.49
C SER A 93 8.41 -12.68 1.96
N ASP A 94 8.60 -13.95 2.29
CA ASP A 94 8.98 -14.38 3.64
C ASP A 94 10.40 -13.93 4.02
N SER A 95 11.19 -13.49 3.03
CA SER A 95 12.55 -12.98 3.20
C SER A 95 12.62 -11.47 3.50
N ILE A 96 11.47 -10.79 3.65
CA ILE A 96 11.44 -9.37 4.02
C ILE A 96 11.82 -9.23 5.48
N TYR A 97 12.85 -8.46 5.75
CA TYR A 97 13.25 -8.03 7.09
C TYR A 97 13.21 -6.52 7.19
N TRP A 98 13.06 -6.04 8.41
CA TRP A 98 13.01 -4.62 8.69
C TRP A 98 14.39 -4.17 9.17
N GLU A 99 14.91 -3.13 8.54
CA GLU A 99 16.16 -2.49 8.94
C GLU A 99 15.86 -1.08 9.42
N GLU A 100 16.36 -0.75 10.62
CA GLU A 100 16.18 0.59 11.16
C GLU A 100 17.10 1.56 10.40
N TRP A 101 16.50 2.50 9.69
CA TRP A 101 17.25 3.51 8.99
C TRP A 101 17.71 4.59 9.98
N LYS A 102 19.02 4.62 10.30
CA LYS A 102 19.62 5.60 11.20
C LYS A 102 20.14 6.77 10.36
N ASP A 103 19.43 7.89 10.43
CA ASP A 103 19.91 9.14 9.84
C ASP A 103 21.01 9.73 10.72
N GLU A 104 22.25 9.73 10.24
CA GLU A 104 23.41 10.27 10.96
C GLU A 104 23.25 11.76 11.30
N ASN A 105 22.48 12.50 10.53
CA ASN A 105 22.20 13.92 10.79
C ASN A 105 21.28 14.12 12.01
N VAL A 106 20.43 13.14 12.35
CA VAL A 106 19.58 13.20 13.55
C VAL A 106 20.42 13.01 14.81
N LYS A 107 21.47 12.17 14.75
CA LYS A 107 22.41 12.00 15.87
C LYS A 107 23.19 13.29 16.16
N LYS A 108 23.73 13.93 15.13
CA LYS A 108 24.47 15.20 15.28
C LYS A 108 23.60 16.29 15.88
N LYS A 109 22.35 16.42 15.46
CA LYS A 109 21.40 17.40 16.03
C LYS A 109 21.02 17.12 17.48
N LYS A 110 20.99 15.84 17.92
CA LYS A 110 20.74 15.48 19.31
C LYS A 110 21.95 15.80 20.19
N GLU A 111 23.15 15.45 19.74
CA GLU A 111 24.41 15.76 20.46
C GLU A 111 24.68 17.26 20.58
N GLU A 112 24.35 18.06 19.56
CA GLU A 112 24.44 19.51 19.62
C GLU A 112 23.44 20.14 20.60
N LYS A 113 22.21 19.61 20.69
CA LYS A 113 21.21 20.04 21.67
C LYS A 113 21.59 19.68 23.10
N GLU A 114 22.14 18.52 23.34
CA GLU A 114 22.60 18.09 24.67
C GLU A 114 23.81 18.94 25.17
N LYS A 115 24.69 19.33 24.24
CA LYS A 115 25.82 20.25 24.59
C LYS A 115 25.38 21.67 24.87
N GLN A 116 24.25 22.13 24.32
CA GLN A 116 23.71 23.46 24.58
C GLN A 116 22.89 23.55 25.88
N THR A 117 22.33 22.45 26.36
CA THR A 117 21.57 22.44 27.63
C THR A 117 22.40 22.07 28.86
N GLY A 118 23.66 21.67 28.71
CA GLY A 118 24.56 21.29 29.78
C GLY A 118 25.40 22.43 30.39
N GLY A 119 25.15 23.69 30.02
CA GLY A 119 25.95 24.87 30.44
C GLY A 119 25.28 25.79 31.46
N GLY A 120 24.71 25.24 32.53
CA GLY A 120 24.13 26.04 33.63
C GLY A 120 24.46 25.43 34.99
N GLY A 121 25.70 25.55 35.41
CA GLY A 121 26.08 25.20 36.76
C GLY A 121 25.57 26.21 37.79
N PRO A 122 25.24 25.79 39.02
CA PRO A 122 24.70 26.67 40.03
C PRO A 122 25.82 27.61 40.55
N VAL A 123 25.55 28.88 40.50
CA VAL A 123 26.37 29.89 41.20
C VAL A 123 26.01 29.79 42.68
N ALA A 124 26.96 29.33 43.49
CA ALA A 124 26.90 29.48 44.94
C ALA A 124 27.06 30.93 45.30
N GLY A 125 26.03 31.54 45.84
CA GLY A 125 26.08 32.83 46.51
C GLY A 125 26.31 32.61 48.00
N GLN A 126 27.46 33.06 48.47
CA GLN A 126 27.75 33.22 49.88
C GLN A 126 27.12 34.50 50.40
N GLU A 127 26.81 34.48 51.68
CA GLU A 127 26.50 35.43 52.75
C GLU A 127 25.04 35.71 52.97
#